data_168295228c6eef180b5c14375da954ad
#
_entry.id   168295228c6eef180b5c14375da954ad
#
_cell.length_a   1.000
_cell.length_b   1.000
_cell.length_c   1.000
_cell.angle_alpha   90.00
_cell.angle_beta   90.00
_cell.angle_gamma   90.00
#
_symmetry.space_group_name_H-M   'P 1'
#
loop_
_entity.id
_entity.type
_entity.pdbx_description
1 polymer ?
#
loop_
_entity_poly.entity_id
_entity_poly.type
_entity_poly.pdbx_seq_one_letter_code
_entity_poly.pdbx_strand_id
1 'polypeptide(L)'
;NLTVSVMATDDDGAITMAQHSVNVTNIAPSNPVAELYLGETRIFPDSRGVFTVLEGDEVTFWGQADDSSNDLESLKHVWKPDAEDIPELNFSSFGERSTLSGITYNTSGMHLATLQVFDDDGESTEVLIVPIHVENVAPEISPITTTLGELEEDEDFTILPQVIETGTDSERLVQCFDLDPEDDSNSDGQPGNDCDVESPFLAYSWPDSTSAPDSLIFHVTDDDGESASIEFSFSVVNTPPAAYASASVSNPTEGDSIVLSANGTVDSQADMDSLDFHWDIDITHDSDGDGDPANDVDYTGRWIEFSYDSGGSKKAQLTVFDDSSSHSVTMDLEVAEASETFSEALVSNIAPIIFTLVAVSIGAWVLIRNPGQSRSEEEKKASDIDFDAAFDEPEPPVVDPNEMFAPPGDSSLEDAAILDGLDEVLDELGLGGGDASEIPSAPIIDEENSNLDLEDIEALFEE
;
A
#
# COMPACT_ATOMS: atom_id res chain seq x y z
N ASN A 1 -0.87 -53.16 -61.39
CA ASN A 1 -0.56 -54.01 -62.53
C ASN A 1 -1.15 -53.42 -63.85
N LEU A 2 -0.32 -52.92 -64.71
CA LEU A 2 -0.70 -52.50 -66.06
C LEU A 2 -0.60 -53.69 -67.06
N THR A 3 -1.60 -53.88 -67.90
CA THR A 3 -1.58 -54.88 -68.97
C THR A 3 -1.41 -54.15 -70.29
N VAL A 4 -0.26 -54.36 -70.93
CA VAL A 4 0.02 -53.88 -72.29
C VAL A 4 -0.40 -54.94 -73.28
N SER A 5 -1.30 -54.59 -74.19
CA SER A 5 -1.82 -55.48 -75.24
C SER A 5 -1.35 -54.98 -76.59
N VAL A 6 -0.76 -55.86 -77.36
CA VAL A 6 -0.41 -55.64 -78.79
C VAL A 6 -1.34 -56.50 -79.64
N MET A 7 -2.06 -55.83 -80.52
CA MET A 7 -2.91 -56.49 -81.49
C MET A 7 -2.34 -56.27 -82.86
N ALA A 8 -2.13 -57.37 -83.54
CA ALA A 8 -1.75 -57.38 -84.98
C ALA A 8 -2.89 -57.93 -85.79
N THR A 9 -3.23 -57.22 -86.86
CA THR A 9 -4.26 -57.62 -87.84
C THR A 9 -3.59 -57.77 -89.21
N ASP A 10 -3.77 -58.87 -89.86
CA ASP A 10 -3.28 -59.07 -91.22
C ASP A 10 -4.29 -58.46 -92.25
N ASP A 11 -3.91 -58.57 -93.56
CA ASP A 11 -4.70 -58.00 -94.67
C ASP A 11 -5.99 -58.77 -94.99
N ASP A 12 -6.10 -60.00 -94.48
CA ASP A 12 -7.31 -60.82 -94.57
C ASP A 12 -8.22 -60.69 -93.34
N GLY A 13 -7.82 -59.81 -92.35
CA GLY A 13 -8.62 -59.50 -91.15
C GLY A 13 -8.42 -60.46 -89.96
N ALA A 14 -7.45 -61.39 -90.01
CA ALA A 14 -7.14 -62.25 -88.87
C ALA A 14 -6.37 -61.42 -87.79
N ILE A 15 -6.83 -61.60 -86.54
CA ILE A 15 -6.30 -60.83 -85.41
C ILE A 15 -5.50 -61.77 -84.50
N THR A 16 -4.31 -61.30 -84.10
CA THR A 16 -3.50 -61.91 -83.04
C THR A 16 -3.24 -60.91 -81.95
N MET A 17 -3.42 -61.32 -80.72
CA MET A 17 -3.21 -60.46 -79.51
C MET A 17 -2.18 -61.10 -78.62
N ALA A 18 -1.19 -60.30 -78.20
CA ALA A 18 -0.25 -60.60 -77.12
C ALA A 18 -0.44 -59.63 -75.99
N GLN A 19 -0.38 -60.13 -74.80
CA GLN A 19 -0.49 -59.34 -73.60
C GLN A 19 0.75 -59.55 -72.73
N HIS A 20 1.21 -58.44 -72.13
CA HIS A 20 2.27 -58.46 -71.15
C HIS A 20 1.85 -57.64 -69.91
N SER A 21 1.99 -58.21 -68.73
CA SER A 21 1.74 -57.51 -67.47
C SER A 21 3.00 -56.80 -66.99
N VAL A 22 2.89 -55.51 -66.77
CA VAL A 22 3.92 -54.70 -66.17
C VAL A 22 3.51 -54.40 -64.72
N ASN A 23 4.35 -54.75 -63.77
CA ASN A 23 4.13 -54.34 -62.36
C ASN A 23 4.83 -53.00 -62.14
N VAL A 24 4.05 -51.97 -61.81
CA VAL A 24 4.57 -50.66 -61.36
C VAL A 24 4.53 -50.71 -59.84
N THR A 25 5.68 -50.50 -59.24
CA THR A 25 5.79 -50.41 -57.76
C THR A 25 5.90 -48.94 -57.35
N ASN A 26 5.30 -48.63 -56.27
CA ASN A 26 5.37 -47.30 -55.64
C ASN A 26 6.83 -46.97 -55.24
N ILE A 27 7.19 -45.72 -55.26
CA ILE A 27 8.40 -45.13 -54.67
C ILE A 27 7.98 -44.26 -53.54
N ALA A 28 8.41 -44.54 -52.32
CA ALA A 28 8.12 -43.75 -51.15
C ALA A 28 8.70 -42.31 -51.26
N PRO A 29 8.04 -41.31 -50.71
CA PRO A 29 8.59 -39.96 -50.64
C PRO A 29 9.90 -39.94 -49.83
N SER A 30 10.81 -39.04 -50.20
CA SER A 30 12.18 -38.99 -49.66
C SER A 30 12.64 -37.53 -49.50
N ASN A 31 13.77 -37.35 -48.77
CA ASN A 31 14.41 -36.04 -48.56
C ASN A 31 13.47 -34.94 -48.04
N PRO A 32 12.75 -35.13 -46.91
CA PRO A 32 11.92 -34.08 -46.37
C PRO A 32 12.78 -32.88 -45.97
N VAL A 33 12.32 -31.69 -46.33
CA VAL A 33 12.96 -30.38 -45.98
C VAL A 33 11.96 -29.50 -45.33
N ALA A 34 12.39 -28.81 -44.26
CA ALA A 34 11.66 -27.77 -43.57
C ALA A 34 12.38 -26.43 -43.71
N GLU A 35 11.60 -25.38 -43.89
CA GLU A 35 12.05 -23.98 -43.87
C GLU A 35 11.15 -23.22 -42.89
N LEU A 36 11.73 -22.29 -42.14
CA LEU A 36 11.01 -21.43 -41.18
C LEU A 36 11.09 -19.97 -41.63
N TYR A 37 10.00 -19.26 -41.39
CA TYR A 37 9.86 -17.84 -41.73
C TYR A 37 9.25 -17.08 -40.54
N LEU A 38 9.74 -15.84 -40.32
CA LEU A 38 9.10 -14.80 -39.54
C LEU A 38 8.52 -13.75 -40.49
N GLY A 39 7.20 -13.75 -40.66
CA GLY A 39 6.55 -13.01 -41.73
C GLY A 39 7.03 -13.43 -43.10
N GLU A 40 7.66 -12.54 -43.87
CA GLU A 40 8.25 -12.83 -45.20
C GLU A 40 9.74 -13.19 -45.13
N THR A 41 10.36 -13.13 -43.94
CA THR A 41 11.81 -13.33 -43.79
C THR A 41 12.10 -14.79 -43.45
N ARG A 42 12.87 -15.45 -44.31
CA ARG A 42 13.36 -16.80 -44.02
C ARG A 42 14.43 -16.75 -42.95
N ILE A 43 14.28 -17.57 -41.88
CA ILE A 43 15.30 -17.83 -40.88
C ILE A 43 16.11 -19.08 -41.24
N PHE A 44 17.37 -19.09 -40.87
CA PHE A 44 18.30 -20.17 -41.17
C PHE A 44 18.75 -20.83 -39.86
N PRO A 45 18.85 -22.16 -39.82
CA PRO A 45 19.34 -22.84 -38.65
C PRO A 45 20.86 -22.58 -38.46
N ASP A 46 21.30 -22.73 -37.22
CA ASP A 46 22.72 -22.69 -36.84
C ASP A 46 23.48 -23.90 -37.38
N SER A 47 24.78 -23.99 -37.10
CA SER A 47 25.64 -25.12 -37.54
C SER A 47 25.22 -26.49 -36.97
N ARG A 48 24.36 -26.54 -35.98
CA ARG A 48 23.79 -27.76 -35.37
C ARG A 48 22.41 -28.10 -35.93
N GLY A 49 21.86 -27.24 -36.79
CA GLY A 49 20.53 -27.37 -37.37
C GLY A 49 19.40 -26.81 -36.52
N VAL A 50 19.72 -26.00 -35.51
CA VAL A 50 18.73 -25.37 -34.60
C VAL A 50 18.31 -24.01 -35.14
N PHE A 51 17.02 -23.80 -35.27
CA PHE A 51 16.44 -22.48 -35.56
C PHE A 51 16.28 -21.69 -34.26
N THR A 52 16.48 -20.37 -34.31
CA THR A 52 16.28 -19.48 -33.17
C THR A 52 15.18 -18.48 -33.50
N VAL A 53 14.23 -18.32 -32.60
CA VAL A 53 13.11 -17.33 -32.63
C VAL A 53 12.96 -16.74 -31.27
N LEU A 54 12.27 -15.60 -31.17
CA LEU A 54 11.90 -15.02 -29.88
C LEU A 54 10.54 -15.57 -29.43
N GLU A 55 10.33 -15.58 -28.15
CA GLU A 55 9.04 -15.83 -27.57
C GLU A 55 8.01 -14.83 -28.09
N GLY A 56 6.77 -15.31 -28.35
CA GLY A 56 5.71 -14.50 -28.95
C GLY A 56 5.83 -14.30 -30.48
N ASP A 57 6.93 -14.69 -31.11
CA ASP A 57 7.07 -14.59 -32.57
C ASP A 57 6.11 -15.54 -33.31
N GLU A 58 5.41 -15.02 -34.33
CA GLU A 58 4.59 -15.82 -35.22
C GLU A 58 5.43 -16.48 -36.32
N VAL A 59 5.59 -17.82 -36.22
CA VAL A 59 6.40 -18.64 -37.12
C VAL A 59 5.55 -19.27 -38.21
N THR A 60 6.05 -19.25 -39.44
CA THR A 60 5.48 -20.00 -40.57
C THR A 60 6.45 -21.10 -40.99
N PHE A 61 5.98 -22.35 -41.04
CA PHE A 61 6.67 -23.51 -41.51
C PHE A 61 6.35 -23.78 -42.99
N TRP A 62 7.37 -24.08 -43.77
CA TRP A 62 7.27 -24.57 -45.14
C TRP A 62 7.91 -25.95 -45.22
N GLY A 63 7.20 -26.89 -45.84
CA GLY A 63 7.67 -28.25 -46.01
C GLY A 63 7.59 -28.74 -47.45
N GLN A 64 8.53 -29.57 -47.85
CA GLN A 64 8.51 -30.28 -49.10
C GLN A 64 9.23 -31.63 -48.99
N ALA A 65 8.97 -32.54 -49.92
CA ALA A 65 9.71 -33.79 -50.10
C ALA A 65 9.82 -34.12 -51.57
N ASP A 66 10.79 -34.97 -51.90
CA ASP A 66 10.95 -35.50 -53.25
C ASP A 66 10.09 -36.77 -53.44
N ASP A 67 9.42 -36.88 -54.59
CA ASP A 67 8.68 -38.07 -54.99
C ASP A 67 8.59 -38.19 -56.51
N SER A 68 7.92 -39.23 -57.03
CA SER A 68 7.63 -39.35 -58.43
C SER A 68 6.80 -38.15 -58.93
N SER A 69 6.95 -37.75 -60.16
CA SER A 69 6.30 -36.57 -60.71
C SER A 69 4.76 -36.66 -60.72
N ASN A 70 4.20 -37.86 -60.59
CA ASN A 70 2.75 -38.05 -60.51
C ASN A 70 2.21 -37.90 -59.11
N ASP A 71 3.04 -38.15 -58.11
CA ASP A 71 2.65 -38.18 -56.69
C ASP A 71 2.92 -36.85 -55.97
N LEU A 72 3.77 -35.97 -56.55
CA LEU A 72 4.13 -34.68 -55.96
C LEU A 72 2.92 -33.82 -55.59
N GLU A 73 1.85 -33.78 -56.42
CA GLU A 73 0.65 -32.99 -56.17
C GLU A 73 -0.26 -33.63 -55.12
N SER A 74 -0.11 -34.93 -54.83
CA SER A 74 -0.90 -35.71 -53.89
C SER A 74 -0.21 -35.94 -52.54
N LEU A 75 1.04 -35.46 -52.35
CA LEU A 75 1.78 -35.58 -51.11
C LEU A 75 0.99 -34.96 -49.94
N LYS A 76 0.89 -35.72 -48.84
CA LYS A 76 0.28 -35.28 -47.59
C LYS A 76 1.37 -34.95 -46.58
N HIS A 77 1.54 -33.69 -46.25
CA HIS A 77 2.46 -33.23 -45.25
C HIS A 77 1.77 -33.20 -43.87
N VAL A 78 2.36 -33.81 -42.86
CA VAL A 78 1.86 -33.84 -41.47
C VAL A 78 2.86 -33.14 -40.57
N TRP A 79 2.45 -32.03 -40.05
CA TRP A 79 3.22 -31.22 -39.12
C TRP A 79 2.76 -31.45 -37.67
N LYS A 80 3.72 -31.42 -36.73
CA LYS A 80 3.52 -31.25 -35.30
C LYS A 80 4.46 -30.13 -34.85
N PRO A 81 3.97 -28.94 -34.59
CA PRO A 81 4.82 -27.78 -34.31
C PRO A 81 5.45 -27.78 -32.91
N ASP A 82 4.96 -28.63 -31.96
CA ASP A 82 5.42 -28.68 -30.56
C ASP A 82 5.27 -27.32 -29.85
N ALA A 83 4.22 -26.58 -30.16
CA ALA A 83 3.86 -25.35 -29.50
C ALA A 83 2.81 -25.66 -28.42
N GLU A 84 2.92 -25.06 -27.26
CA GLU A 84 2.15 -25.43 -26.05
C GLU A 84 0.64 -25.16 -26.16
N ASP A 85 0.27 -24.10 -26.83
CA ASP A 85 -1.13 -23.73 -27.03
C ASP A 85 -1.84 -24.54 -28.12
N ILE A 86 -1.10 -25.44 -28.77
CA ILE A 86 -1.64 -26.26 -29.84
C ILE A 86 -1.60 -27.73 -29.41
N PRO A 87 -2.67 -28.25 -28.75
CA PRO A 87 -2.71 -29.62 -28.28
C PRO A 87 -2.58 -30.54 -29.50
N GLU A 88 -1.50 -31.38 -29.55
CA GLU A 88 -1.24 -32.52 -30.45
C GLU A 88 -1.94 -32.50 -31.85
N LEU A 89 -2.30 -31.33 -32.37
CA LEU A 89 -2.97 -31.21 -33.65
C LEU A 89 -1.98 -31.52 -34.76
N ASN A 90 -2.17 -32.65 -35.42
CA ASN A 90 -1.50 -32.95 -36.65
C ASN A 90 -2.08 -32.07 -37.75
N PHE A 91 -1.35 -31.02 -38.10
CA PHE A 91 -1.72 -30.21 -39.27
C PHE A 91 -1.38 -31.00 -40.54
N SER A 92 -2.32 -31.19 -41.43
CA SER A 92 -2.08 -31.86 -42.69
C SER A 92 -2.49 -30.95 -43.86
N SER A 93 -1.60 -30.87 -44.85
CA SER A 93 -1.87 -30.21 -46.12
C SER A 93 -1.44 -31.13 -47.26
N PHE A 94 -2.02 -30.93 -48.46
CA PHE A 94 -1.72 -31.71 -49.66
C PHE A 94 -1.04 -30.83 -50.71
N GLY A 95 -0.17 -31.42 -51.51
CA GLY A 95 0.52 -30.77 -52.63
C GLY A 95 2.03 -30.91 -52.56
N GLU A 96 2.71 -30.44 -53.60
CA GLU A 96 4.19 -30.43 -53.69
C GLU A 96 4.86 -29.71 -52.49
N ARG A 97 4.21 -28.67 -52.00
CA ARG A 97 4.64 -27.86 -50.82
C ARG A 97 3.52 -27.69 -49.83
N SER A 98 3.91 -27.66 -48.57
CA SER A 98 3.00 -27.33 -47.49
C SER A 98 3.39 -26.01 -46.82
N THR A 99 2.40 -25.31 -46.27
CA THR A 99 2.59 -24.13 -45.44
C THR A 99 1.76 -24.31 -44.18
N LEU A 100 2.38 -24.10 -43.02
CA LEU A 100 1.70 -24.01 -41.71
C LEU A 100 2.08 -22.67 -41.10
N SER A 101 1.12 -21.74 -41.00
CA SER A 101 1.31 -20.38 -40.52
C SER A 101 0.55 -20.17 -39.20
N GLY A 102 0.87 -19.09 -38.50
CA GLY A 102 0.21 -18.70 -37.25
C GLY A 102 0.63 -19.54 -36.02
N ILE A 103 1.83 -20.09 -36.05
CA ILE A 103 2.38 -20.83 -34.91
C ILE A 103 3.16 -19.87 -34.06
N THR A 104 2.77 -19.74 -32.80
CA THR A 104 3.43 -18.91 -31.78
C THR A 104 3.94 -19.81 -30.68
N TYR A 105 5.17 -19.58 -30.24
CA TYR A 105 5.75 -20.21 -29.07
C TYR A 105 5.67 -19.21 -27.91
N ASN A 106 4.94 -19.60 -26.86
CA ASN A 106 4.66 -18.74 -25.70
C ASN A 106 5.52 -19.11 -24.47
N THR A 107 6.44 -20.04 -24.63
CA THR A 107 7.41 -20.43 -23.60
C THR A 107 8.78 -20.52 -24.22
N SER A 108 9.77 -20.06 -23.49
CA SER A 108 11.17 -20.16 -23.86
C SER A 108 11.69 -21.61 -23.82
N GLY A 109 12.84 -21.84 -24.43
CA GLY A 109 13.51 -23.14 -24.39
C GLY A 109 13.55 -23.88 -25.70
N MET A 110 13.76 -25.22 -25.64
CA MET A 110 13.93 -26.08 -26.81
C MET A 110 12.65 -26.79 -27.19
N HIS A 111 12.13 -26.50 -28.38
CA HIS A 111 10.97 -27.13 -28.97
C HIS A 111 11.38 -28.04 -30.13
N LEU A 112 10.66 -29.15 -30.35
CA LEU A 112 10.97 -30.15 -31.36
C LEU A 112 9.79 -30.33 -32.31
N ALA A 113 9.65 -29.38 -33.26
CA ALA A 113 8.68 -29.55 -34.34
C ALA A 113 9.04 -30.73 -35.22
N THR A 114 8.04 -31.38 -35.85
CA THR A 114 8.25 -32.50 -36.74
C THR A 114 7.49 -32.38 -38.05
N LEU A 115 8.07 -32.85 -39.13
CA LEU A 115 7.44 -33.03 -40.43
C LEU A 115 7.53 -34.47 -40.86
N GLN A 116 6.40 -35.06 -41.29
CA GLN A 116 6.36 -36.35 -42.00
C GLN A 116 5.50 -36.19 -43.26
N VAL A 117 5.99 -36.74 -44.40
CA VAL A 117 5.31 -36.64 -45.67
C VAL A 117 4.90 -38.04 -46.16
N PHE A 118 3.68 -38.17 -46.60
CA PHE A 118 3.05 -39.40 -47.07
C PHE A 118 2.64 -39.21 -48.54
N ASP A 119 2.73 -40.29 -49.33
CA ASP A 119 2.11 -40.37 -50.64
C ASP A 119 0.67 -40.89 -50.57
N ASP A 120 -0.02 -40.99 -51.70
CA ASP A 120 -1.39 -41.47 -51.77
C ASP A 120 -1.51 -43.02 -51.75
N ASP A 121 -0.41 -43.73 -51.91
CA ASP A 121 -0.26 -45.19 -51.73
C ASP A 121 -0.02 -45.58 -50.25
N GLY A 122 0.28 -44.58 -49.35
CA GLY A 122 0.43 -44.73 -47.89
C GLY A 122 1.85 -44.99 -47.41
N GLU A 123 2.85 -44.88 -48.29
CA GLU A 123 4.27 -44.88 -47.90
C GLU A 123 4.65 -43.45 -47.41
N SER A 124 5.73 -43.36 -46.59
CA SER A 124 6.09 -42.07 -46.00
C SER A 124 7.60 -41.88 -45.86
N THR A 125 8.00 -40.60 -45.67
CA THR A 125 9.37 -40.26 -45.26
C THR A 125 9.64 -40.74 -43.84
N GLU A 126 10.91 -40.78 -43.47
CA GLU A 126 11.28 -40.70 -42.07
C GLU A 126 10.78 -39.37 -41.47
N VAL A 127 10.54 -39.33 -40.16
CA VAL A 127 10.16 -38.11 -39.47
C VAL A 127 11.34 -37.14 -39.44
N LEU A 128 11.17 -35.97 -40.04
CA LEU A 128 12.15 -34.88 -39.93
C LEU A 128 11.90 -34.16 -38.61
N ILE A 129 12.92 -34.08 -37.75
CA ILE A 129 12.90 -33.28 -36.53
C ILE A 129 13.45 -31.89 -36.88
N VAL A 130 12.71 -30.85 -36.43
CA VAL A 130 13.04 -29.44 -36.65
C VAL A 130 13.21 -28.80 -35.27
N PRO A 131 14.45 -28.75 -34.74
CA PRO A 131 14.70 -28.19 -33.43
C PRO A 131 14.64 -26.67 -33.50
N ILE A 132 13.91 -26.07 -32.54
CA ILE A 132 13.70 -24.63 -32.42
C ILE A 132 14.10 -24.23 -31.01
N HIS A 133 14.98 -23.27 -30.89
CA HIS A 133 15.31 -22.61 -29.64
C HIS A 133 14.54 -21.31 -29.58
N VAL A 134 13.61 -21.22 -28.63
CA VAL A 134 12.85 -20.02 -28.33
C VAL A 134 13.61 -19.26 -27.25
N GLU A 135 14.07 -18.06 -27.59
CA GLU A 135 14.74 -17.16 -26.65
C GLU A 135 13.68 -16.38 -25.87
N ASN A 136 13.88 -16.26 -24.56
CA ASN A 136 13.03 -15.46 -23.70
C ASN A 136 13.03 -13.98 -24.13
N VAL A 137 11.94 -13.28 -23.86
CA VAL A 137 11.79 -11.82 -24.05
C VAL A 137 11.57 -11.21 -22.69
N ALA A 138 12.51 -10.38 -22.26
CA ALA A 138 12.42 -9.71 -20.97
C ALA A 138 11.17 -8.81 -20.86
N PRO A 139 10.57 -8.67 -19.66
CA PRO A 139 9.45 -7.79 -19.44
C PRO A 139 9.80 -6.33 -19.76
N GLU A 140 8.85 -5.58 -20.32
CA GLU A 140 9.00 -4.16 -20.63
C GLU A 140 8.06 -3.34 -19.73
N ILE A 141 8.63 -2.32 -19.04
CA ILE A 141 7.84 -1.37 -18.27
C ILE A 141 7.41 -0.23 -19.19
N SER A 142 6.10 -0.05 -19.37
CA SER A 142 5.55 1.05 -20.18
C SER A 142 5.99 2.40 -19.64
N PRO A 143 6.21 3.42 -20.50
CA PRO A 143 6.61 4.74 -20.05
C PRO A 143 5.62 5.32 -19.03
N ILE A 144 6.12 5.71 -17.87
CA ILE A 144 5.38 6.32 -16.76
C ILE A 144 6.13 7.55 -16.26
N THR A 145 5.43 8.45 -15.57
CA THR A 145 6.09 9.59 -14.90
C THR A 145 6.88 9.08 -13.70
N THR A 146 8.20 9.34 -13.69
CA THR A 146 9.14 8.85 -12.68
C THR A 146 9.54 9.92 -11.64
N THR A 147 9.04 11.14 -11.76
CA THR A 147 9.25 12.20 -10.77
C THR A 147 7.92 12.48 -10.08
N LEU A 148 7.81 12.11 -8.81
CA LEU A 148 6.61 12.28 -8.01
C LEU A 148 6.52 13.69 -7.40
N GLY A 149 7.65 14.38 -7.27
CA GLY A 149 7.74 15.74 -6.72
C GLY A 149 7.97 15.75 -5.21
N GLU A 150 7.42 16.78 -4.55
CA GLU A 150 7.43 16.90 -3.10
C GLU A 150 6.16 16.22 -2.56
N LEU A 151 6.32 15.36 -1.56
CA LEU A 151 5.26 14.68 -0.81
C LEU A 151 5.32 15.20 0.63
N GLU A 152 4.19 15.43 1.27
CA GLU A 152 4.14 15.72 2.70
C GLU A 152 4.23 14.42 3.51
N GLU A 153 4.71 14.49 4.75
CA GLU A 153 4.63 13.37 5.68
C GLU A 153 3.19 12.88 5.83
N ASP A 154 3.02 11.55 5.93
CA ASP A 154 1.72 10.87 5.97
C ASP A 154 0.83 11.10 4.73
N GLU A 155 1.33 11.74 3.65
CA GLU A 155 0.58 11.87 2.40
C GLU A 155 0.54 10.54 1.65
N ASP A 156 -0.67 10.03 1.41
CA ASP A 156 -0.88 8.82 0.62
C ASP A 156 -0.60 9.06 -0.87
N PHE A 157 0.26 8.25 -1.47
CA PHE A 157 0.48 8.24 -2.91
C PHE A 157 0.32 6.84 -3.49
N THR A 158 0.14 6.77 -4.81
CA THR A 158 -0.02 5.48 -5.51
C THR A 158 0.79 5.46 -6.79
N ILE A 159 1.53 4.36 -7.01
CA ILE A 159 2.23 4.07 -8.26
C ILE A 159 1.62 2.81 -8.85
N LEU A 160 1.26 2.85 -10.14
CA LEU A 160 0.69 1.74 -10.89
C LEU A 160 1.46 1.55 -12.21
N PRO A 161 2.61 0.86 -12.21
CA PRO A 161 3.34 0.56 -13.41
C PRO A 161 2.52 -0.35 -14.33
N GLN A 162 2.71 -0.20 -15.63
CA GLN A 162 2.14 -1.11 -16.62
C GLN A 162 3.27 -1.93 -17.22
N VAL A 163 3.20 -3.24 -17.07
CA VAL A 163 4.18 -4.18 -17.62
C VAL A 163 3.61 -4.80 -18.90
N ILE A 164 4.44 -4.89 -19.92
CA ILE A 164 4.17 -5.60 -21.17
C ILE A 164 5.07 -6.84 -21.15
N GLU A 165 4.44 -8.00 -21.33
CA GLU A 165 5.11 -9.29 -21.38
C GLU A 165 4.44 -10.17 -22.42
N THR A 166 5.19 -11.12 -22.97
CA THR A 166 4.75 -12.03 -24.02
C THR A 166 4.29 -13.36 -23.43
N GLY A 167 3.46 -14.07 -24.20
CA GLY A 167 3.09 -15.44 -23.93
C GLY A 167 2.48 -15.71 -22.56
N THR A 168 2.91 -16.80 -21.93
CA THR A 168 2.42 -17.27 -20.63
C THR A 168 3.07 -16.57 -19.45
N ASP A 169 4.18 -15.86 -19.67
CA ASP A 169 4.97 -15.21 -18.64
C ASP A 169 4.25 -14.03 -17.99
N SER A 170 3.33 -13.40 -18.75
CA SER A 170 2.46 -12.35 -18.23
C SER A 170 1.63 -12.76 -17.00
N GLU A 171 1.39 -14.06 -16.80
CA GLU A 171 0.66 -14.61 -15.66
C GLU A 171 1.58 -14.98 -14.48
N ARG A 172 2.91 -14.95 -14.68
CA ARG A 172 3.91 -15.43 -13.70
C ARG A 172 4.92 -14.37 -13.28
N LEU A 173 4.69 -13.12 -13.64
CA LEU A 173 5.56 -12.01 -13.28
C LEU A 173 5.68 -11.86 -11.76
N VAL A 174 6.91 -11.75 -11.28
CA VAL A 174 7.22 -11.27 -9.93
C VAL A 174 7.41 -9.77 -10.00
N GLN A 175 6.56 -9.02 -9.31
CA GLN A 175 6.57 -7.56 -9.32
C GLN A 175 6.74 -7.07 -7.89
N CYS A 176 7.68 -6.17 -7.66
CA CYS A 176 7.91 -5.64 -6.32
C CYS A 176 8.51 -4.23 -6.33
N PHE A 177 8.44 -3.59 -5.17
CA PHE A 177 9.03 -2.29 -4.91
C PHE A 177 10.12 -2.42 -3.86
N ASP A 178 11.27 -1.86 -4.16
CA ASP A 178 12.35 -1.53 -3.24
C ASP A 178 12.08 -0.09 -2.75
N LEU A 179 11.75 0.05 -1.48
CA LEU A 179 11.33 1.33 -0.89
C LEU A 179 12.51 2.21 -0.49
N ASP A 180 13.69 1.63 -0.29
CA ASP A 180 14.93 2.34 0.05
C ASP A 180 16.12 1.72 -0.67
N PRO A 181 16.41 2.15 -1.90
CA PRO A 181 17.49 1.57 -2.71
C PRO A 181 18.91 1.76 -2.13
N GLU A 182 19.07 2.47 -1.02
CA GLU A 182 20.35 2.62 -0.30
C GLU A 182 20.52 1.58 0.81
N ASP A 183 19.43 0.96 1.28
CA ASP A 183 19.43 -0.10 2.30
C ASP A 183 19.49 -1.49 1.65
N ASP A 184 20.43 -2.33 2.06
CA ASP A 184 20.55 -3.74 1.64
C ASP A 184 19.77 -4.62 2.63
N SER A 185 18.43 -4.62 2.51
CA SER A 185 17.52 -5.30 3.44
C SER A 185 17.67 -6.82 3.37
N ASN A 186 18.01 -7.37 2.22
CA ASN A 186 18.23 -8.81 2.00
C ASN A 186 19.66 -9.28 2.31
N SER A 187 20.61 -8.33 2.50
CA SER A 187 22.01 -8.57 2.83
C SER A 187 22.79 -9.38 1.77
N ASP A 188 22.48 -9.18 0.50
CA ASP A 188 23.17 -9.84 -0.62
C ASP A 188 24.36 -9.02 -1.15
N GLY A 189 24.53 -7.79 -0.69
CA GLY A 189 25.58 -6.83 -1.07
C GLY A 189 25.21 -5.95 -2.24
N GLN A 190 23.94 -5.90 -2.62
CA GLN A 190 23.41 -5.09 -3.72
C GLN A 190 22.13 -4.38 -3.26
N PRO A 191 22.21 -3.17 -2.64
CA PRO A 191 21.07 -2.48 -2.03
C PRO A 191 20.18 -2.00 -3.14
N GLY A 192 19.91 -2.02 -4.11
CA GLY A 192 19.00 -1.49 -5.14
C GLY A 192 18.26 -2.59 -5.89
N ASN A 193 18.25 -3.81 -5.33
CA ASN A 193 17.55 -4.96 -5.88
C ASN A 193 16.63 -5.64 -4.87
N ASP A 194 16.40 -5.00 -3.74
CA ASP A 194 15.58 -5.54 -2.67
C ASP A 194 14.10 -5.52 -3.03
N CYS A 195 13.32 -6.38 -2.39
CA CYS A 195 11.90 -6.49 -2.62
C CYS A 195 11.17 -6.30 -1.29
N ASP A 196 10.91 -5.04 -0.91
CA ASP A 196 10.25 -4.71 0.35
C ASP A 196 8.74 -4.92 0.27
N VAL A 197 8.14 -4.63 -0.89
CA VAL A 197 6.72 -4.79 -1.13
C VAL A 197 6.48 -5.57 -2.42
N GLU A 198 6.11 -6.84 -2.31
CA GLU A 198 5.71 -7.68 -3.45
C GLU A 198 4.28 -7.33 -3.87
N SER A 199 4.15 -6.52 -4.93
CA SER A 199 2.86 -6.04 -5.43
C SER A 199 3.01 -5.47 -6.84
N PRO A 200 1.99 -5.58 -7.73
CA PRO A 200 1.96 -4.90 -9.03
C PRO A 200 1.66 -3.40 -8.92
N PHE A 201 1.31 -2.89 -7.77
CA PHE A 201 1.09 -1.47 -7.49
C PHE A 201 1.58 -1.13 -6.08
N LEU A 202 1.95 0.11 -5.87
CA LEU A 202 2.31 0.64 -4.56
C LEU A 202 1.26 1.67 -4.12
N ALA A 203 0.72 1.50 -2.91
CA ALA A 203 0.01 2.53 -2.16
C ALA A 203 0.75 2.70 -0.84
N TYR A 204 1.36 3.85 -0.61
CA TYR A 204 2.27 4.06 0.49
C TYR A 204 2.25 5.52 0.97
N SER A 205 2.71 5.77 2.18
CA SER A 205 3.00 7.09 2.72
C SER A 205 4.26 7.03 3.60
N TRP A 206 5.05 8.10 3.60
CA TRP A 206 6.23 8.21 4.43
C TRP A 206 5.87 8.92 5.73
N PRO A 207 6.08 8.28 6.91
CA PRO A 207 5.66 8.88 8.18
C PRO A 207 6.60 9.98 8.68
N ASP A 208 7.84 10.05 8.16
CA ASP A 208 8.91 10.92 8.67
C ASP A 208 9.83 11.34 7.52
N SER A 209 9.98 12.63 7.31
CA SER A 209 10.80 13.23 6.25
C SER A 209 12.30 13.00 6.47
N THR A 210 12.74 12.81 7.70
CA THR A 210 14.16 12.65 8.04
C THR A 210 14.69 11.26 7.73
N SER A 211 13.81 10.26 7.67
CA SER A 211 14.13 8.86 7.40
C SER A 211 13.68 8.41 6.01
N ALA A 212 12.95 9.24 5.26
CA ALA A 212 12.50 8.91 3.91
C ALA A 212 13.66 8.93 2.91
N PRO A 213 13.77 7.96 1.98
CA PRO A 213 14.73 8.01 0.89
C PRO A 213 14.35 9.05 -0.16
N ASP A 214 15.26 9.33 -1.10
CA ASP A 214 15.02 10.24 -2.23
C ASP A 214 14.42 9.54 -3.46
N SER A 215 14.41 8.21 -3.46
CA SER A 215 13.87 7.39 -4.55
C SER A 215 13.42 6.01 -4.07
N LEU A 216 12.61 5.36 -4.89
CA LEU A 216 12.27 3.95 -4.78
C LEU A 216 12.37 3.29 -6.16
N ILE A 217 12.52 1.96 -6.22
CA ILE A 217 12.64 1.22 -7.47
C ILE A 217 11.50 0.22 -7.58
N PHE A 218 10.87 0.17 -8.76
CA PHE A 218 9.99 -0.92 -9.14
C PHE A 218 10.77 -1.95 -9.96
N HIS A 219 10.68 -3.22 -9.58
CA HIS A 219 11.26 -4.36 -10.26
C HIS A 219 10.18 -5.28 -10.80
N VAL A 220 10.43 -5.82 -11.96
CA VAL A 220 9.63 -6.91 -12.52
C VAL A 220 10.57 -7.97 -13.08
N THR A 221 10.28 -9.24 -12.79
CA THR A 221 11.04 -10.40 -13.24
C THR A 221 10.06 -11.44 -13.76
N ASP A 222 10.36 -12.04 -14.93
CA ASP A 222 9.62 -13.15 -15.50
C ASP A 222 9.99 -14.50 -14.84
N ASP A 223 9.36 -15.60 -15.26
CA ASP A 223 9.62 -16.92 -14.69
C ASP A 223 10.90 -17.59 -15.24
N ASP A 224 11.49 -17.04 -16.30
CA ASP A 224 12.80 -17.45 -16.85
C ASP A 224 13.98 -16.67 -16.25
N GLY A 225 13.71 -15.62 -15.47
CA GLY A 225 14.68 -14.88 -14.64
C GLY A 225 15.23 -13.61 -15.30
N GLU A 226 14.69 -13.17 -16.43
CA GLU A 226 15.00 -11.86 -16.99
C GLU A 226 14.17 -10.77 -16.30
N SER A 227 14.69 -9.55 -16.23
CA SER A 227 14.07 -8.51 -15.43
C SER A 227 14.19 -7.11 -16.04
N ALA A 228 13.25 -6.25 -15.67
CA ALA A 228 13.31 -4.82 -15.91
C ALA A 228 13.08 -4.06 -14.59
N SER A 229 13.60 -2.84 -14.52
CA SER A 229 13.39 -1.95 -13.37
C SER A 229 13.23 -0.51 -13.79
N ILE A 230 12.56 0.28 -12.93
CA ILE A 230 12.39 1.72 -13.12
C ILE A 230 12.45 2.41 -11.77
N GLU A 231 13.22 3.50 -11.70
CA GLU A 231 13.39 4.30 -10.49
C GLU A 231 12.42 5.49 -10.49
N PHE A 232 11.79 5.74 -9.33
CA PHE A 232 10.94 6.89 -9.06
C PHE A 232 11.64 7.80 -8.06
N SER A 233 11.78 9.08 -8.39
CA SER A 233 12.39 10.09 -7.54
C SER A 233 11.35 11.00 -6.90
N PHE A 234 11.54 11.35 -5.64
CA PHE A 234 10.67 12.24 -4.85
C PHE A 234 11.48 12.90 -3.72
N SER A 235 10.83 13.75 -2.96
CA SER A 235 11.33 14.23 -1.67
C SER A 235 10.17 14.29 -0.69
N VAL A 236 10.39 13.83 0.53
CA VAL A 236 9.40 13.98 1.61
C VAL A 236 9.72 15.23 2.40
N VAL A 237 8.74 16.09 2.60
CA VAL A 237 8.89 17.35 3.34
C VAL A 237 8.12 17.27 4.65
N ASN A 238 8.70 17.88 5.68
CA ASN A 238 8.08 17.93 7.00
C ASN A 238 6.73 18.64 6.98
N THR A 239 5.74 18.06 7.65
CA THR A 239 4.43 18.65 7.92
C THR A 239 4.51 19.43 9.23
N PRO A 240 4.36 20.77 9.25
CA PRO A 240 4.43 21.55 10.49
C PRO A 240 3.33 21.20 11.47
N PRO A 241 3.58 21.24 12.81
CA PRO A 241 2.57 20.98 13.81
C PRO A 241 1.39 21.94 13.71
N ALA A 242 0.17 21.46 13.86
CA ALA A 242 -1.02 22.28 13.98
C ALA A 242 -1.32 22.52 15.46
N ALA A 243 -0.72 23.57 16.03
CA ALA A 243 -0.87 23.91 17.43
C ALA A 243 -2.32 24.21 17.81
N TYR A 244 -2.79 23.61 18.89
CA TYR A 244 -4.11 23.87 19.47
C TYR A 244 -3.99 24.17 20.96
N ALA A 245 -4.56 25.30 21.40
CA ALA A 245 -4.57 25.73 22.78
C ALA A 245 -5.98 25.82 23.35
N SER A 246 -6.18 25.34 24.56
CA SER A 246 -7.44 25.47 25.30
C SER A 246 -7.21 25.79 26.77
N ALA A 247 -8.16 26.45 27.41
CA ALA A 247 -8.13 26.76 28.83
C ALA A 247 -9.27 26.04 29.55
N SER A 248 -9.01 25.56 30.76
CA SER A 248 -10.03 24.93 31.64
C SER A 248 -11.15 25.88 32.01
N VAL A 249 -10.88 27.20 32.10
CA VAL A 249 -11.80 28.25 32.38
C VAL A 249 -11.52 29.46 31.48
N SER A 250 -12.50 29.97 30.76
CA SER A 250 -12.34 31.12 29.85
C SER A 250 -12.29 32.49 30.57
N ASN A 251 -12.88 32.60 31.76
CA ASN A 251 -12.90 33.81 32.56
C ASN A 251 -12.52 33.47 34.02
N PRO A 252 -11.24 33.25 34.32
CA PRO A 252 -10.78 32.97 35.67
C PRO A 252 -10.83 34.25 36.54
N THR A 253 -10.83 34.10 37.87
CA THR A 253 -10.63 35.22 38.81
C THR A 253 -9.14 35.27 39.18
N GLU A 254 -8.61 36.44 39.49
CA GLU A 254 -7.29 36.64 40.04
C GLU A 254 -7.03 35.68 41.23
N GLY A 255 -5.93 34.90 41.15
CA GLY A 255 -5.55 33.89 42.12
C GLY A 255 -6.20 32.52 41.91
N ASP A 256 -7.17 32.38 40.99
CA ASP A 256 -7.72 31.04 40.63
C ASP A 256 -6.68 30.23 39.85
N SER A 257 -6.60 28.93 40.17
CA SER A 257 -5.79 27.98 39.37
C SER A 257 -6.48 27.71 38.04
N ILE A 258 -5.75 27.88 36.95
CA ILE A 258 -6.19 27.57 35.59
C ILE A 258 -5.24 26.57 34.93
N VAL A 259 -5.80 25.70 34.09
CA VAL A 259 -5.02 24.76 33.28
C VAL A 259 -5.13 25.19 31.83
N LEU A 260 -3.97 25.42 31.18
CA LEU A 260 -3.87 25.51 29.73
C LEU A 260 -3.44 24.16 29.18
N SER A 261 -3.99 23.75 28.05
CA SER A 261 -3.78 22.44 27.47
C SER A 261 -3.60 22.53 25.96
N ALA A 262 -2.60 21.83 25.46
CA ALA A 262 -2.29 21.63 24.05
C ALA A 262 -2.76 20.26 23.51
N ASN A 263 -3.66 19.56 24.20
CA ASN A 263 -4.07 18.20 23.87
C ASN A 263 -4.76 18.05 22.49
N GLY A 264 -5.17 19.16 21.86
CA GLY A 264 -5.73 19.14 20.50
C GLY A 264 -4.70 19.39 19.40
N THR A 265 -3.42 19.54 19.74
CA THR A 265 -2.34 19.68 18.77
C THR A 265 -2.16 18.37 17.99
N VAL A 266 -2.04 18.49 16.66
CA VAL A 266 -1.80 17.36 15.74
C VAL A 266 -0.57 17.64 14.89
N ASP A 267 0.08 16.57 14.49
CA ASP A 267 1.26 16.56 13.65
C ASP A 267 1.33 15.23 12.89
N SER A 268 2.37 15.00 12.10
CA SER A 268 2.66 13.67 11.54
C SER A 268 2.72 12.62 12.66
N GLN A 269 2.42 11.39 12.34
CA GLN A 269 2.39 10.34 13.37
C GLN A 269 3.76 10.12 14.02
N ALA A 270 4.83 10.29 13.25
CA ALA A 270 6.20 10.13 13.74
C ALA A 270 6.57 11.22 14.76
N ASP A 271 6.13 12.46 14.53
CA ASP A 271 6.51 13.63 15.32
C ASP A 271 5.66 13.87 16.56
N MET A 272 4.47 13.28 16.64
CA MET A 272 3.55 13.44 17.77
C MET A 272 4.15 13.19 19.16
N ASP A 273 5.12 12.28 19.25
CA ASP A 273 5.78 11.93 20.52
C ASP A 273 6.98 12.82 20.85
N SER A 274 7.54 13.52 19.85
CA SER A 274 8.72 14.38 19.96
C SER A 274 8.40 15.87 20.12
N LEU A 275 7.10 16.26 19.98
CA LEU A 275 6.67 17.65 20.08
C LEU A 275 7.11 18.35 21.39
N ASP A 276 7.70 19.54 21.24
CA ASP A 276 8.03 20.42 22.36
C ASP A 276 7.04 21.60 22.45
N PHE A 277 6.54 21.86 23.67
CA PHE A 277 5.46 22.80 23.94
C PHE A 277 5.95 23.95 24.81
N HIS A 278 5.96 25.18 24.27
CA HIS A 278 6.34 26.38 24.96
C HIS A 278 5.12 27.31 25.15
N TRP A 279 4.92 27.73 26.39
CA TRP A 279 3.83 28.64 26.75
C TRP A 279 4.39 29.99 27.22
N ASP A 280 3.88 31.05 26.62
CA ASP A 280 3.94 32.40 27.11
C ASP A 280 2.52 32.78 27.60
N ILE A 281 2.37 33.03 28.91
CA ILE A 281 1.04 33.26 29.51
C ILE A 281 0.54 34.69 29.32
N ASP A 282 1.38 35.63 28.91
CA ASP A 282 0.99 37.01 28.58
C ASP A 282 1.98 37.67 27.63
N ILE A 283 1.80 37.51 26.32
CA ILE A 283 2.67 38.06 25.24
C ILE A 283 2.79 39.60 25.28
N THR A 284 2.15 40.28 26.21
CA THR A 284 2.28 41.75 26.41
C THR A 284 3.27 42.10 27.52
N HIS A 285 3.78 41.09 28.23
CA HIS A 285 4.67 41.23 29.36
C HIS A 285 6.01 40.55 29.06
N ASP A 286 7.07 41.34 28.98
CA ASP A 286 8.46 40.85 28.80
C ASP A 286 8.93 40.25 30.13
N SER A 287 8.87 38.92 30.26
CA SER A 287 9.15 38.20 31.49
C SER A 287 10.65 37.90 31.63
N ASP A 288 11.39 37.77 30.53
CA ASP A 288 12.84 37.48 30.53
C ASP A 288 13.70 38.76 30.43
N GLY A 289 13.11 39.89 30.04
CA GLY A 289 13.78 41.22 30.00
C GLY A 289 14.67 41.42 28.77
N ASP A 290 14.45 40.66 27.67
CA ASP A 290 15.24 40.78 26.44
C ASP A 290 14.74 41.90 25.51
N GLY A 291 13.53 42.42 25.73
CA GLY A 291 12.89 43.51 24.99
C GLY A 291 11.88 43.06 23.96
N ASP A 292 11.59 41.77 23.85
CA ASP A 292 10.56 41.18 23.00
C ASP A 292 9.59 40.33 23.83
N PRO A 293 8.45 40.88 24.27
CA PRO A 293 7.53 40.19 25.15
C PRO A 293 6.75 39.04 24.49
N ALA A 294 6.92 38.80 23.19
CA ALA A 294 6.16 37.75 22.47
C ALA A 294 6.97 36.48 22.24
N ASN A 295 8.22 36.45 22.68
CA ASN A 295 9.11 35.27 22.54
C ASN A 295 9.41 34.59 23.88
N ASP A 296 8.83 35.08 24.99
CA ASP A 296 9.08 34.56 26.32
C ASP A 296 8.57 33.13 26.47
N VAL A 297 9.29 32.31 27.27
CA VAL A 297 8.87 30.96 27.64
C VAL A 297 8.67 30.91 29.15
N ASP A 298 7.43 31.10 29.58
CA ASP A 298 7.10 31.06 31.01
C ASP A 298 6.98 29.61 31.50
N TYR A 299 6.43 28.72 30.66
CA TYR A 299 6.20 27.31 30.98
C TYR A 299 6.44 26.41 29.77
N THR A 300 6.78 25.14 30.05
CA THR A 300 6.90 24.10 29.04
C THR A 300 6.04 22.89 29.36
N GLY A 301 5.61 22.15 28.32
CA GLY A 301 4.85 20.93 28.46
C GLY A 301 3.47 20.98 27.82
N ARG A 302 2.91 19.80 27.55
CA ARG A 302 1.61 19.63 26.84
C ARG A 302 0.43 20.23 27.60
N TRP A 303 0.56 20.38 28.90
CA TRP A 303 -0.39 21.11 29.78
C TRP A 303 0.38 21.77 30.91
N ILE A 304 -0.12 22.94 31.35
CA ILE A 304 0.44 23.74 32.44
C ILE A 304 -0.68 24.15 33.38
N GLU A 305 -0.33 24.30 34.65
CA GLU A 305 -1.25 24.82 35.71
C GLU A 305 -0.58 26.02 36.36
N PHE A 306 -1.30 27.14 36.42
CA PHE A 306 -0.81 28.37 37.01
C PHE A 306 -1.97 29.29 37.41
N SER A 307 -1.68 30.46 38.02
CA SER A 307 -2.67 31.50 38.36
C SER A 307 -2.14 32.89 37.96
N TYR A 308 -3.02 33.77 37.50
CA TYR A 308 -2.67 35.16 37.31
C TYR A 308 -2.76 35.95 38.62
N ASP A 309 -1.71 36.77 38.91
CA ASP A 309 -1.64 37.60 40.08
C ASP A 309 -2.39 38.96 39.95
N SER A 310 -2.94 39.25 38.78
CA SER A 310 -3.66 40.50 38.48
C SER A 310 -4.76 40.27 37.44
N GLY A 311 -5.90 40.96 37.67
CA GLY A 311 -7.01 40.98 36.73
C GLY A 311 -6.67 41.75 35.45
N GLY A 312 -7.55 41.62 34.45
CA GLY A 312 -7.46 42.26 33.12
C GLY A 312 -7.45 41.29 31.95
N SER A 313 -7.37 41.85 30.75
CA SER A 313 -7.23 41.04 29.52
C SER A 313 -5.82 40.52 29.41
N LYS A 314 -5.66 39.22 29.28
CA LYS A 314 -4.41 38.50 29.10
C LYS A 314 -4.42 37.81 27.72
N LYS A 315 -3.26 37.71 27.09
CA LYS A 315 -3.14 37.03 25.82
C LYS A 315 -2.03 35.99 25.93
N ALA A 316 -2.43 34.72 26.07
CA ALA A 316 -1.50 33.63 26.14
C ALA A 316 -1.17 33.10 24.72
N GLN A 317 0.03 32.62 24.53
CA GLN A 317 0.54 31.97 23.31
C GLN A 317 1.08 30.58 23.63
N LEU A 318 0.71 29.64 22.80
CA LEU A 318 1.37 28.34 22.72
C LEU A 318 2.20 28.31 21.43
N THR A 319 3.47 27.96 21.53
CA THR A 319 4.33 27.61 20.42
C THR A 319 4.68 26.14 20.52
N VAL A 320 4.39 25.37 19.49
CA VAL A 320 4.71 23.96 19.39
C VAL A 320 5.82 23.81 18.35
N PHE A 321 6.85 23.04 18.69
CA PHE A 321 7.98 22.72 17.84
C PHE A 321 7.98 21.21 17.57
N ASP A 322 8.23 20.86 16.32
CA ASP A 322 8.74 19.56 15.90
C ASP A 322 10.27 19.65 15.68
N ASP A 323 10.87 18.63 15.04
CA ASP A 323 12.31 18.58 14.80
C ASP A 323 12.81 19.66 13.82
N SER A 324 11.95 20.21 12.95
CA SER A 324 12.35 21.08 11.83
C SER A 324 11.52 22.36 11.68
N SER A 325 10.37 22.44 12.34
CA SER A 325 9.43 23.56 12.18
C SER A 325 8.71 23.95 13.48
N SER A 326 7.86 24.96 13.44
CA SER A 326 7.04 25.33 14.58
C SER A 326 5.75 26.04 14.15
N HIS A 327 4.74 25.95 15.01
CA HIS A 327 3.50 26.69 14.84
C HIS A 327 3.04 27.32 16.16
N SER A 328 2.55 28.55 16.11
CA SER A 328 2.07 29.28 17.29
C SER A 328 0.59 29.60 17.17
N VAL A 329 -0.12 29.46 18.29
CA VAL A 329 -1.52 29.85 18.43
C VAL A 329 -1.69 30.72 19.68
N THR A 330 -2.51 31.76 19.59
CA THR A 330 -2.81 32.67 20.72
C THR A 330 -4.24 32.50 21.18
N MET A 331 -4.45 32.74 22.49
CA MET A 331 -5.78 32.75 23.11
C MET A 331 -5.94 33.96 24.02
N ASP A 332 -7.12 34.57 23.98
CA ASP A 332 -7.48 35.71 24.86
C ASP A 332 -8.17 35.18 26.11
N LEU A 333 -7.76 35.67 27.28
CA LEU A 333 -8.31 35.32 28.60
C LEU A 333 -8.70 36.60 29.33
N GLU A 334 -9.92 36.69 29.82
CA GLU A 334 -10.39 37.79 30.65
C GLU A 334 -10.35 37.40 32.12
N VAL A 335 -9.35 37.90 32.84
CA VAL A 335 -9.15 37.61 34.28
C VAL A 335 -9.93 38.65 35.11
N ALA A 336 -10.90 38.17 35.84
CA ALA A 336 -11.69 39.05 36.75
C ALA A 336 -10.84 39.43 37.96
N GLU A 337 -10.97 40.69 38.43
CA GLU A 337 -10.38 41.11 39.69
C GLU A 337 -10.99 40.31 40.86
N ALA A 338 -10.15 39.88 41.80
CA ALA A 338 -10.67 39.28 43.04
C ALA A 338 -11.53 40.28 43.76
N SER A 339 -12.81 39.97 43.97
CA SER A 339 -13.67 40.82 44.77
C SER A 339 -13.16 40.82 46.21
N GLU A 340 -12.64 41.99 46.69
CA GLU A 340 -12.35 42.13 48.12
C GLU A 340 -13.61 41.72 48.88
N THR A 341 -13.54 40.63 49.65
CA THR A 341 -14.65 40.23 50.50
C THR A 341 -14.93 41.35 51.44
N PHE A 342 -16.17 41.80 51.48
CA PHE A 342 -16.65 42.92 52.36
C PHE A 342 -16.21 42.78 53.84
N SER A 343 -15.74 41.61 54.25
CA SER A 343 -15.16 41.31 55.58
C SER A 343 -13.74 41.88 55.76
N GLU A 344 -12.85 41.83 54.72
CA GLU A 344 -11.49 42.37 54.88
C GLU A 344 -11.43 43.89 54.76
N ALA A 345 -12.22 44.48 53.87
CA ALA A 345 -12.38 45.93 53.82
C ALA A 345 -13.02 46.47 55.08
N LEU A 346 -13.92 45.71 55.72
CA LEU A 346 -14.52 46.07 57.01
C LEU A 346 -13.52 45.98 58.17
N VAL A 347 -12.65 44.91 58.13
CA VAL A 347 -11.63 44.73 59.18
C VAL A 347 -10.52 45.78 59.07
N SER A 348 -10.03 46.08 57.85
CA SER A 348 -8.97 47.07 57.65
C SER A 348 -9.41 48.50 57.99
N ASN A 349 -10.68 48.89 57.74
CA ASN A 349 -11.15 50.21 57.95
C ASN A 349 -11.83 50.41 59.36
N ILE A 350 -12.41 49.36 59.95
CA ILE A 350 -13.08 49.44 61.28
C ILE A 350 -12.15 49.07 62.44
N ALA A 351 -11.15 48.18 62.24
CA ALA A 351 -10.18 47.81 63.28
C ALA A 351 -9.47 49.02 63.88
N PRO A 352 -8.98 50.02 63.18
CA PRO A 352 -8.36 51.21 63.75
C PRO A 352 -9.40 52.10 64.48
N ILE A 353 -10.65 52.15 64.00
CA ILE A 353 -11.72 52.91 64.64
C ILE A 353 -12.17 52.27 65.99
N ILE A 354 -12.27 50.94 65.98
CA ILE A 354 -12.57 50.20 67.22
C ILE A 354 -11.40 50.31 68.21
N PHE A 355 -10.16 50.24 67.73
CA PHE A 355 -8.98 50.40 68.60
C PHE A 355 -8.90 51.80 69.20
N THR A 356 -9.23 52.85 68.45
CA THR A 356 -9.30 54.23 68.97
C THR A 356 -10.45 54.40 69.94
N LEU A 357 -11.62 53.85 69.66
CA LEU A 357 -12.77 53.93 70.61
C LEU A 357 -12.51 53.17 71.90
N VAL A 358 -11.87 51.99 71.86
CA VAL A 358 -11.49 51.23 73.05
C VAL A 358 -10.36 51.94 73.78
N ALA A 359 -9.40 52.55 73.17
CA ALA A 359 -8.35 53.32 73.81
C ALA A 359 -8.90 54.60 74.50
N VAL A 360 -9.86 55.28 73.86
CA VAL A 360 -10.55 56.45 74.44
C VAL A 360 -11.44 56.02 75.64
N SER A 361 -12.12 54.91 75.56
CA SER A 361 -12.98 54.40 76.67
C SER A 361 -12.15 53.92 77.84
N ILE A 362 -10.99 53.26 77.61
CA ILE A 362 -10.03 52.88 78.64
C ILE A 362 -9.40 54.12 79.25
N GLY A 363 -9.00 55.10 78.44
CA GLY A 363 -8.51 56.38 78.95
C GLY A 363 -9.50 57.14 79.78
N ALA A 364 -10.77 57.17 79.38
CA ALA A 364 -11.87 57.77 80.17
C ALA A 364 -12.15 56.98 81.45
N TRP A 365 -12.07 55.63 81.41
CA TRP A 365 -12.26 54.80 82.62
C TRP A 365 -11.13 54.94 83.64
N VAL A 366 -9.85 55.07 83.15
CA VAL A 366 -8.71 55.35 84.03
C VAL A 366 -8.81 56.74 84.68
N LEU A 367 -9.31 57.74 84.01
CA LEU A 367 -9.51 59.10 84.54
C LEU A 367 -10.67 59.17 85.57
N ILE A 368 -11.68 58.32 85.46
CA ILE A 368 -12.83 58.30 86.37
C ILE A 368 -12.55 57.46 87.63
N ARG A 369 -11.59 56.57 87.65
CA ARG A 369 -11.38 55.58 88.70
C ARG A 369 -10.15 55.73 89.54
N ASN A 370 -9.47 56.85 89.53
CA ASN A 370 -8.35 57.02 90.52
C ASN A 370 -8.57 58.19 91.39
N PRO A 371 -8.81 57.91 92.77
CA PRO A 371 -7.84 58.35 93.68
C PRO A 371 -7.41 57.25 94.70
N GLY A 372 -6.15 56.90 94.69
CA GLY A 372 -5.42 56.60 95.94
C GLY A 372 -5.42 55.14 96.39
N GLN A 373 -4.26 54.66 96.54
CA GLN A 373 -3.69 53.70 97.48
C GLN A 373 -3.29 52.27 96.95
N SER A 374 -2.03 52.09 96.86
CA SER A 374 -1.11 51.23 97.71
C SER A 374 -1.22 49.69 97.49
N ARG A 375 -0.19 49.21 96.93
CA ARG A 375 0.71 48.09 97.27
C ARG A 375 0.10 46.85 97.94
N SER A 376 0.16 45.70 97.30
CA SER A 376 0.83 44.49 97.80
C SER A 376 0.69 43.34 96.78
N GLU A 377 1.80 42.71 96.51
CA GLU A 377 2.14 41.34 96.15
C GLU A 377 1.01 40.33 96.06
N GLU A 378 0.97 39.60 94.90
CA GLU A 378 1.05 38.15 94.90
C GLU A 378 1.33 37.63 93.42
N GLU A 379 2.52 37.07 93.33
CA GLU A 379 2.91 36.16 92.27
C GLU A 379 2.09 34.87 92.36
N LYS A 380 1.97 34.23 91.17
CA LYS A 380 1.72 32.82 90.87
C LYS A 380 0.32 32.50 90.34
N LYS A 381 0.34 32.18 89.07
CA LYS A 381 -0.01 30.98 88.28
C LYS A 381 -0.51 31.35 86.90
N ALA A 382 0.36 31.35 85.99
CA ALA A 382 0.02 31.11 84.62
C ALA A 382 0.89 29.98 84.13
N SER A 383 0.43 28.78 84.24
CA SER A 383 0.90 27.60 83.45
C SER A 383 -0.31 26.73 83.26
N ASP A 384 -0.35 26.22 82.05
CA ASP A 384 -1.24 25.19 81.47
C ASP A 384 -2.49 25.75 80.74
N ILE A 385 -2.20 26.16 79.50
CA ILE A 385 -3.11 25.93 78.41
C ILE A 385 -2.37 25.04 77.41
N ASP A 386 -2.79 23.77 77.40
CA ASP A 386 -2.32 22.74 76.47
C ASP A 386 -2.87 23.07 75.07
N PHE A 387 -1.98 23.33 74.11
CA PHE A 387 -2.28 23.73 72.76
C PHE A 387 -2.27 22.54 71.78
N ASP A 388 -2.18 21.25 72.27
CA ASP A 388 -2.01 20.07 71.46
C ASP A 388 -3.30 19.28 71.17
N ALA A 389 -4.48 19.87 71.26
CA ALA A 389 -5.73 19.13 71.04
C ALA A 389 -6.67 19.73 69.98
N ALA A 390 -6.16 20.29 68.88
CA ALA A 390 -6.99 20.85 67.82
C ALA A 390 -6.59 20.62 66.38
N PHE A 391 -5.73 19.65 66.05
CA PHE A 391 -5.54 19.25 64.66
C PHE A 391 -5.38 17.73 64.55
N ASP A 392 -6.54 17.02 64.57
CA ASP A 392 -6.65 15.69 63.99
C ASP A 392 -6.83 15.83 62.48
N GLU A 393 -5.75 15.68 61.69
CA GLU A 393 -5.83 15.47 60.28
C GLU A 393 -6.32 14.02 60.01
N PRO A 394 -7.29 13.79 59.13
CA PRO A 394 -7.65 12.44 58.72
C PRO A 394 -6.57 11.84 57.87
N GLU A 395 -6.08 10.67 58.26
CA GLU A 395 -5.13 9.87 57.49
C GLU A 395 -5.68 9.55 56.06
N PRO A 396 -4.85 9.62 55.02
CA PRO A 396 -5.27 9.22 53.69
C PRO A 396 -5.52 7.70 53.65
N PRO A 397 -6.48 7.23 52.78
CA PRO A 397 -6.80 5.81 52.68
C PRO A 397 -5.58 5.02 52.16
N VAL A 398 -5.26 3.96 52.88
CA VAL A 398 -4.22 2.97 52.47
C VAL A 398 -4.72 2.21 51.27
N VAL A 399 -4.09 2.43 50.09
CA VAL A 399 -4.33 1.64 48.88
C VAL A 399 -3.47 0.38 48.94
N ASP A 400 -4.12 -0.78 48.86
CA ASP A 400 -3.47 -2.11 48.81
C ASP A 400 -2.62 -2.23 47.54
N PRO A 401 -1.30 -2.51 47.61
CA PRO A 401 -0.43 -2.63 46.45
C PRO A 401 -0.71 -3.83 45.53
N ASN A 402 -1.70 -4.68 45.86
CA ASN A 402 -2.07 -5.85 45.08
C ASN A 402 -3.21 -5.63 44.06
N GLU A 403 -3.80 -4.44 43.98
CA GLU A 403 -4.84 -4.14 42.96
C GLU A 403 -4.31 -3.54 41.64
N MET A 404 -2.99 -3.41 41.46
CA MET A 404 -2.40 -2.74 40.30
C MET A 404 -2.02 -3.67 39.13
N PHE A 405 -2.35 -4.96 39.17
CA PHE A 405 -2.13 -5.88 38.04
C PHE A 405 -3.29 -6.88 37.91
N ALA A 406 -4.41 -6.41 37.35
CA ALA A 406 -5.38 -7.29 36.70
C ALA A 406 -5.27 -7.09 35.17
N PRO A 407 -5.15 -8.19 34.38
CA PRO A 407 -5.14 -8.07 32.90
C PRO A 407 -6.51 -7.57 32.41
N PRO A 408 -6.56 -6.84 31.28
CA PRO A 408 -7.81 -6.34 30.73
C PRO A 408 -8.71 -7.51 30.35
N GLY A 409 -9.91 -7.52 30.93
CA GLY A 409 -10.95 -8.48 30.58
C GLY A 409 -11.47 -8.24 29.19
N ASP A 410 -11.73 -9.35 28.54
CA ASP A 410 -12.36 -9.57 27.25
C ASP A 410 -13.50 -8.55 26.94
N SER A 411 -13.24 -7.62 26.02
CA SER A 411 -14.22 -6.64 25.54
C SER A 411 -14.92 -7.17 24.28
N SER A 412 -15.83 -8.10 24.44
CA SER A 412 -16.66 -8.65 23.34
C SER A 412 -18.06 -8.04 23.24
N LEU A 413 -18.25 -6.75 23.59
CA LEU A 413 -19.56 -6.08 23.55
C LEU A 413 -19.57 -4.67 22.96
N GLU A 414 -18.48 -4.15 22.40
CA GLU A 414 -18.48 -2.81 21.76
C GLU A 414 -18.52 -2.85 20.23
N ASP A 415 -18.30 -4.00 19.58
CA ASP A 415 -18.35 -4.11 18.11
C ASP A 415 -19.78 -4.15 17.52
N ALA A 416 -20.81 -4.25 18.34
CA ALA A 416 -22.21 -4.25 17.87
C ALA A 416 -22.79 -2.86 17.60
N ALA A 417 -22.17 -1.79 18.14
CA ALA A 417 -22.68 -0.43 18.00
C ALA A 417 -22.15 0.30 16.73
N ILE A 418 -21.09 -0.22 16.12
CA ILE A 418 -20.52 0.37 14.89
C ILE A 418 -21.24 -0.12 13.64
N LEU A 419 -21.83 -1.32 13.68
CA LEU A 419 -22.58 -1.88 12.55
C LEU A 419 -23.98 -1.26 12.37
N ASP A 420 -24.61 -0.80 13.44
CA ASP A 420 -25.95 -0.15 13.37
C ASP A 420 -25.91 1.25 12.71
N GLY A 421 -24.74 1.92 12.68
CA GLY A 421 -24.58 3.23 12.04
C GLY A 421 -24.27 3.16 10.53
N LEU A 422 -23.83 2.00 10.02
CA LEU A 422 -23.48 1.83 8.61
C LEU A 422 -24.73 1.58 7.74
N ASP A 423 -25.73 0.90 8.27
CA ASP A 423 -26.98 0.64 7.57
C ASP A 423 -27.79 1.94 7.31
N GLU A 424 -27.73 2.90 8.23
CA GLU A 424 -28.43 4.18 8.09
C GLU A 424 -27.79 5.09 7.01
N VAL A 425 -26.47 4.99 6.81
CA VAL A 425 -25.72 5.73 5.77
C VAL A 425 -25.90 5.10 4.38
N LEU A 426 -26.04 3.79 4.31
CA LEU A 426 -26.28 3.08 3.04
C LEU A 426 -27.71 3.27 2.52
N ASP A 427 -28.70 3.43 3.40
CA ASP A 427 -30.08 3.75 3.03
C ASP A 427 -30.21 5.20 2.51
N GLU A 428 -29.42 6.16 3.06
CA GLU A 428 -29.42 7.57 2.63
C GLU A 428 -28.76 7.76 1.26
N LEU A 429 -27.86 6.82 0.85
CA LEU A 429 -27.19 6.82 -0.44
C LEU A 429 -27.95 6.00 -1.52
N GLY A 430 -29.08 5.37 -1.16
CA GLY A 430 -29.91 4.61 -2.10
C GLY A 430 -29.27 3.28 -2.55
N LEU A 431 -28.30 2.75 -1.78
CA LEU A 431 -27.58 1.50 -2.06
C LEU A 431 -28.01 0.33 -1.14
N GLY A 432 -28.95 0.55 -0.23
CA GLY A 432 -29.50 -0.44 0.68
C GLY A 432 -30.83 -1.01 0.16
N GLY A 433 -30.81 -2.20 -0.44
CA GLY A 433 -32.03 -2.85 -0.92
C GLY A 433 -31.77 -4.18 -1.66
N GLY A 434 -31.21 -5.17 -0.97
CA GLY A 434 -31.11 -6.53 -1.48
C GLY A 434 -30.93 -7.51 -0.34
N ASP A 435 -31.98 -8.31 -0.12
CA ASP A 435 -32.05 -9.38 0.87
C ASP A 435 -30.87 -10.36 0.68
N ALA A 436 -29.98 -10.47 1.65
CA ALA A 436 -28.75 -11.28 1.63
C ALA A 436 -28.99 -12.80 1.78
N SER A 437 -30.09 -13.32 1.28
CA SER A 437 -30.45 -14.76 1.36
C SER A 437 -30.43 -15.53 0.04
N GLU A 438 -30.03 -14.92 -1.10
CA GLU A 438 -29.89 -15.64 -2.38
C GLU A 438 -28.59 -15.25 -3.10
N ILE A 439 -27.46 -15.82 -2.66
CA ILE A 439 -26.29 -15.99 -3.53
C ILE A 439 -26.50 -17.33 -4.24
N PRO A 440 -26.73 -17.36 -5.57
CA PRO A 440 -26.75 -18.63 -6.29
C PRO A 440 -25.31 -19.19 -6.27
N SER A 441 -25.15 -20.37 -5.66
CA SER A 441 -23.96 -21.18 -5.77
C SER A 441 -23.66 -21.48 -7.23
N ALA A 442 -22.43 -21.23 -7.67
CA ALA A 442 -21.95 -21.61 -8.99
C ALA A 442 -22.24 -23.10 -9.26
N PRO A 443 -22.66 -23.46 -10.48
CA PRO A 443 -22.91 -24.86 -10.81
C PRO A 443 -21.62 -25.65 -10.77
N ILE A 444 -21.62 -26.74 -10.00
CA ILE A 444 -20.59 -27.77 -10.05
C ILE A 444 -20.73 -28.45 -11.41
N ILE A 445 -19.73 -28.34 -12.27
CA ILE A 445 -19.66 -29.06 -13.54
C ILE A 445 -19.27 -30.49 -13.21
N ASP A 446 -20.21 -31.42 -13.30
CA ASP A 446 -19.93 -32.87 -13.30
C ASP A 446 -19.29 -33.25 -14.65
N GLU A 447 -18.16 -33.96 -14.60
CA GLU A 447 -17.33 -34.39 -15.73
C GLU A 447 -17.97 -35.48 -16.65
N GLU A 448 -19.30 -35.66 -16.68
CA GLU A 448 -19.98 -36.70 -17.47
C GLU A 448 -21.02 -36.21 -18.45
N ASN A 449 -20.84 -35.09 -19.17
CA ASN A 449 -21.64 -34.82 -20.38
C ASN A 449 -20.97 -33.82 -21.34
N SER A 450 -20.02 -34.31 -22.10
CA SER A 450 -19.46 -33.60 -23.25
C SER A 450 -20.34 -33.78 -24.49
N ASN A 451 -21.42 -33.03 -24.58
CA ASN A 451 -22.16 -32.77 -25.82
C ASN A 451 -22.91 -31.43 -25.70
N LEU A 452 -22.17 -30.34 -25.81
CA LEU A 452 -22.75 -29.03 -26.11
C LEU A 452 -22.53 -28.77 -27.60
N ASP A 453 -23.64 -28.61 -28.33
CA ASP A 453 -23.66 -28.31 -29.76
C ASP A 453 -23.27 -26.82 -29.95
N LEU A 454 -22.55 -26.50 -31.03
CA LEU A 454 -22.03 -25.15 -31.32
C LEU A 454 -23.14 -24.10 -31.48
N GLU A 455 -24.39 -24.52 -31.71
CA GLU A 455 -25.56 -23.62 -31.83
C GLU A 455 -26.01 -23.03 -30.47
N ASP A 456 -25.65 -23.66 -29.33
CA ASP A 456 -26.03 -23.17 -28.00
C ASP A 456 -25.07 -22.08 -27.46
N ILE A 457 -23.89 -21.90 -28.07
CA ILE A 457 -22.89 -20.90 -27.65
C ILE A 457 -23.15 -19.55 -28.34
N GLU A 458 -23.67 -19.51 -29.57
CA GLU A 458 -23.99 -18.26 -30.27
C GLU A 458 -25.17 -17.50 -29.65
N ALA A 459 -26.09 -18.18 -28.93
CA ALA A 459 -27.22 -17.54 -28.27
C ALA A 459 -26.86 -16.74 -26.98
N LEU A 460 -25.62 -16.87 -26.47
CA LEU A 460 -25.17 -16.19 -25.25
C LEU A 460 -24.50 -14.82 -25.52
N PHE A 461 -24.31 -14.43 -26.77
CA PHE A 461 -23.65 -13.18 -27.16
C PHE A 461 -24.55 -12.18 -27.89
N GLU A 462 -25.90 -12.40 -27.92
CA GLU A 462 -26.89 -11.48 -28.49
C GLU A 462 -27.84 -10.87 -27.43
N GLU A 463 -27.38 -10.45 -26.25
CA GLU A 463 -28.14 -9.51 -25.39
C GLU A 463 -27.25 -8.37 -24.90
#